data_1d7ba826b08c0f44c326cbb4d7a0083c
#
_entry.id   1d7ba826b08c0f44c326cbb4d7a0083c
#
_cell.length_a   1.000
_cell.length_b   1.000
_cell.length_c   1.000
_cell.angle_alpha   90.00
_cell.angle_beta   90.00
_cell.angle_gamma   90.00
#
_symmetry.space_group_name_H-M   'P 1'
#
loop_
_entity.id
_entity.type
_entity.pdbx_description
1 polymer ?
#
loop_
_entity_poly.entity_id
_entity_poly.type
_entity_poly.pdbx_seq_one_letter_code
_entity_poly.pdbx_strand_id
1 'polypeptide(L)'
;DNNKVVDITTTSSATSGTYSLVVDNLATETKIISNGFANTTSELENGRVKVTSGSASATVTINSTNNSLDGLRLAINNLGLDVKASFLNDGDDTVPVRLLISGNLTGATGAVTMSYSKDSIYPVDEISFTTTQEAKNASFSIDGVSISKSSNTVSDVISGAALKLQSAGSGTISLSTDTNAITTKVSDFVDEYNEISLFLSEQLALDSETEETGVLFGNFAVQNLQQILRSSISNKVTGITGDYTYLSQIGITTKPDG
;
A
#
# COMPACT_ATOMS: atom_id res chain seq x y z
N ASP A 1 2.67 -20.98 -5.24
CA ASP A 1 2.29 -20.70 -6.62
C ASP A 1 3.13 -19.57 -7.18
N ASN A 2 3.86 -19.88 -8.25
CA ASN A 2 4.93 -19.03 -8.77
C ASN A 2 4.45 -17.97 -9.78
N ASN A 3 3.15 -17.76 -9.93
CA ASN A 3 2.60 -16.75 -10.80
C ASN A 3 1.84 -15.72 -9.95
N LYS A 4 2.56 -14.72 -9.49
CA LYS A 4 1.96 -13.61 -8.77
C LYS A 4 1.20 -12.67 -9.72
N VAL A 5 0.00 -13.10 -10.12
CA VAL A 5 -0.91 -12.24 -10.88
C VAL A 5 -1.46 -11.14 -9.97
N VAL A 6 -1.68 -11.45 -8.68
CA VAL A 6 -2.24 -10.54 -7.69
C VAL A 6 -1.66 -10.83 -6.30
N ASP A 7 -1.37 -9.77 -5.55
CA ASP A 7 -1.22 -9.82 -4.09
C ASP A 7 -2.53 -9.38 -3.44
N ILE A 8 -2.89 -10.02 -2.31
CA ILE A 8 -4.16 -9.74 -1.64
C ILE A 8 -3.88 -9.43 -0.17
N THR A 9 -4.48 -8.37 0.30
CA THR A 9 -4.56 -8.05 1.73
C THR A 9 -6.01 -8.02 2.16
N THR A 10 -6.31 -8.57 3.34
CA THR A 10 -7.67 -8.66 3.86
C THR A 10 -7.81 -7.92 5.18
N THR A 11 -9.01 -7.48 5.46
CA THR A 11 -9.44 -6.94 6.76
C THR A 11 -10.32 -7.95 7.48
N SER A 12 -10.67 -7.68 8.74
CA SER A 12 -11.61 -8.49 9.52
C SER A 12 -13.03 -8.54 8.95
N SER A 13 -13.35 -7.65 7.99
CA SER A 13 -14.65 -7.62 7.30
C SER A 13 -14.66 -8.44 6.01
N ALA A 14 -13.56 -9.10 5.65
CA ALA A 14 -13.49 -9.94 4.46
C ALA A 14 -14.41 -11.16 4.59
N THR A 15 -15.20 -11.38 3.54
CA THR A 15 -16.11 -12.54 3.47
C THR A 15 -15.40 -13.70 2.81
N SER A 16 -15.49 -14.89 3.41
CA SER A 16 -14.96 -16.13 2.82
C SER A 16 -15.64 -16.43 1.49
N GLY A 17 -14.84 -16.83 0.51
CA GLY A 17 -15.34 -17.13 -0.84
C GLY A 17 -14.20 -17.46 -1.79
N THR A 18 -14.57 -17.94 -2.98
CA THR A 18 -13.63 -18.25 -4.06
C THR A 18 -14.04 -17.45 -5.29
N TYR A 19 -13.08 -16.75 -5.90
CA TYR A 19 -13.30 -15.87 -7.04
C TYR A 19 -12.33 -16.23 -8.17
N SER A 20 -12.80 -16.29 -9.38
CA SER A 20 -11.97 -16.44 -10.59
C SER A 20 -11.49 -15.05 -11.02
N LEU A 21 -10.19 -14.83 -11.07
CA LEU A 21 -9.58 -13.57 -11.54
C LEU A 21 -8.91 -13.79 -12.89
N VAL A 22 -9.19 -12.88 -13.83
CA VAL A 22 -8.42 -12.75 -15.08
C VAL A 22 -7.98 -11.30 -15.21
N VAL A 23 -6.68 -11.05 -15.33
CA VAL A 23 -6.10 -9.72 -15.56
C VAL A 23 -5.65 -9.64 -17.02
N ASP A 24 -6.30 -8.78 -17.80
CA ASP A 24 -5.97 -8.56 -19.20
C ASP A 24 -4.74 -7.66 -19.34
N ASN A 25 -4.73 -6.53 -18.64
CA ASN A 25 -3.61 -5.59 -18.56
C ASN A 25 -3.61 -4.80 -17.26
N LEU A 26 -2.42 -4.34 -16.90
CA LEU A 26 -2.23 -3.43 -15.76
C LEU A 26 -2.54 -1.98 -16.15
N ALA A 27 -2.81 -1.14 -15.15
CA ALA A 27 -2.80 0.30 -15.31
C ALA A 27 -1.37 0.79 -15.52
N THR A 28 -1.19 1.69 -16.49
CA THR A 28 0.10 2.31 -16.82
C THR A 28 0.03 3.82 -16.69
N GLU A 29 1.18 4.44 -16.38
CA GLU A 29 1.39 5.89 -16.47
C GLU A 29 1.84 6.28 -17.88
N THR A 30 1.73 7.57 -18.22
CA THR A 30 2.33 8.14 -19.43
C THR A 30 3.84 8.25 -19.27
N LYS A 31 4.58 7.86 -20.35
CA LYS A 31 5.99 8.21 -20.52
C LYS A 31 6.19 8.93 -21.84
N ILE A 32 6.90 10.05 -21.77
CA ILE A 32 7.22 10.91 -22.91
C ILE A 32 8.71 11.15 -22.93
N ILE A 33 9.32 11.10 -24.11
CA ILE A 33 10.74 11.44 -24.28
C ILE A 33 10.89 12.63 -25.25
N SER A 34 11.94 13.42 -25.04
CA SER A 34 12.35 14.42 -26.00
C SER A 34 13.17 13.79 -27.14
N ASN A 35 13.41 14.53 -28.23
CA ASN A 35 14.55 14.29 -29.09
C ASN A 35 15.87 14.32 -28.30
N GLY A 36 16.96 13.78 -28.89
CA GLY A 36 18.27 13.74 -28.25
C GLY A 36 18.99 15.09 -28.26
N PHE A 37 19.84 15.31 -27.27
CA PHE A 37 20.71 16.47 -27.12
C PHE A 37 22.12 16.01 -26.76
N ALA A 38 23.13 16.81 -27.08
CA ALA A 38 24.54 16.47 -26.83
C ALA A 38 24.84 16.37 -25.33
N ASN A 39 24.21 17.22 -24.51
CA ASN A 39 24.39 17.24 -23.05
C ASN A 39 23.22 17.94 -22.36
N THR A 40 23.21 17.93 -21.03
CA THR A 40 22.15 18.56 -20.19
C THR A 40 22.13 20.07 -20.24
N THR A 41 23.24 20.70 -20.66
CA THR A 41 23.35 22.16 -20.78
C THR A 41 23.10 22.65 -22.21
N SER A 42 22.75 21.76 -23.18
CA SER A 42 22.38 22.13 -24.54
C SER A 42 21.32 23.20 -24.51
N GLU A 43 21.55 24.25 -25.28
CA GLU A 43 20.62 25.38 -25.38
C GLU A 43 19.36 24.98 -26.13
N LEU A 44 18.23 25.43 -25.61
CA LEU A 44 16.93 25.29 -26.22
C LEU A 44 16.47 26.60 -26.83
N GLU A 45 15.70 26.52 -27.89
CA GLU A 45 15.05 27.68 -28.47
C GLU A 45 14.01 28.26 -27.48
N ASN A 46 13.95 29.60 -27.39
CA ASN A 46 12.96 30.32 -26.59
C ASN A 46 11.55 29.97 -27.07
N GLY A 47 10.67 29.72 -26.11
CA GLY A 47 9.31 29.29 -26.42
C GLY A 47 8.53 28.90 -25.18
N ARG A 48 7.47 28.15 -25.40
CA ARG A 48 6.58 27.69 -24.34
C ARG A 48 6.38 26.18 -24.42
N VAL A 49 6.62 25.50 -23.30
CA VAL A 49 6.25 24.09 -23.12
C VAL A 49 5.00 24.03 -22.29
N LYS A 50 3.88 23.62 -22.87
CA LYS A 50 2.66 23.33 -22.14
C LYS A 50 2.68 21.86 -21.71
N VAL A 51 2.47 21.63 -20.42
CA VAL A 51 2.34 20.32 -19.79
C VAL A 51 0.91 20.20 -19.28
N THR A 52 0.24 19.11 -19.63
CA THR A 52 -1.09 18.78 -19.11
C THR A 52 -1.00 17.42 -18.41
N SER A 53 -1.52 17.31 -17.20
CA SER A 53 -1.61 16.06 -16.43
C SER A 53 -3.05 15.90 -15.95
N GLY A 54 -3.75 14.93 -16.49
CA GLY A 54 -5.19 14.76 -16.27
C GLY A 54 -5.97 16.03 -16.68
N SER A 55 -6.65 16.66 -15.73
CA SER A 55 -7.41 17.89 -15.95
C SER A 55 -6.60 19.19 -15.69
N ALA A 56 -5.42 19.07 -15.08
CA ALA A 56 -4.56 20.22 -14.75
C ALA A 56 -3.57 20.51 -15.87
N SER A 57 -3.27 21.78 -16.11
CA SER A 57 -2.23 22.18 -17.08
C SER A 57 -1.45 23.38 -16.59
N ALA A 58 -0.16 23.43 -16.96
CA ALA A 58 0.71 24.56 -16.70
C ALA A 58 1.66 24.76 -17.90
N THR A 59 2.27 25.93 -17.96
CA THR A 59 3.18 26.29 -19.06
C THR A 59 4.52 26.76 -18.50
N VAL A 60 5.60 26.18 -18.99
CA VAL A 60 6.96 26.65 -18.80
C VAL A 60 7.31 27.59 -19.94
N THR A 61 7.74 28.80 -19.64
CA THR A 61 8.33 29.71 -20.62
C THR A 61 9.83 29.50 -20.62
N ILE A 62 10.38 29.11 -21.78
CA ILE A 62 11.83 29.00 -22.01
C ILE A 62 12.32 30.38 -22.45
N ASN A 63 13.31 30.89 -21.75
CA ASN A 63 13.95 32.18 -22.02
C ASN A 63 15.44 32.12 -21.62
N SER A 64 16.19 33.20 -21.81
CA SER A 64 17.64 33.23 -21.52
C SER A 64 18.08 32.86 -20.10
N THR A 65 17.17 32.71 -19.16
CA THR A 65 17.50 32.32 -17.76
C THR A 65 17.37 30.82 -17.54
N ASN A 66 16.63 30.09 -18.38
CA ASN A 66 16.33 28.67 -18.24
C ASN A 66 16.39 27.88 -19.58
N ASN A 67 16.99 28.46 -20.65
CA ASN A 67 17.05 27.87 -21.96
C ASN A 67 18.08 26.73 -22.10
N SER A 68 18.20 25.90 -21.08
CA SER A 68 18.97 24.66 -21.15
C SER A 68 18.05 23.46 -20.90
N LEU A 69 18.48 22.27 -21.33
CA LEU A 69 17.71 21.06 -21.09
C LEU A 69 17.52 20.81 -19.57
N ASP A 70 18.53 21.13 -18.74
CA ASP A 70 18.43 21.04 -17.28
C ASP A 70 17.51 22.13 -16.70
N GLY A 71 17.56 23.35 -17.24
CA GLY A 71 16.64 24.42 -16.86
C GLY A 71 15.18 24.03 -17.10
N LEU A 72 14.88 23.44 -18.27
CA LEU A 72 13.55 22.94 -18.59
C LEU A 72 13.13 21.80 -17.63
N ARG A 73 14.02 20.84 -17.36
CA ARG A 73 13.76 19.73 -16.40
C ARG A 73 13.37 20.26 -15.02
N LEU A 74 14.14 21.21 -14.49
CA LEU A 74 13.85 21.85 -13.20
C LEU A 74 12.52 22.59 -13.22
N ALA A 75 12.26 23.35 -14.30
CA ALA A 75 11.02 24.10 -14.43
C ALA A 75 9.79 23.17 -14.48
N ILE A 76 9.86 22.05 -15.22
CA ILE A 76 8.76 21.07 -15.27
C ILE A 76 8.52 20.48 -13.88
N ASN A 77 9.57 20.09 -13.16
CA ASN A 77 9.44 19.51 -11.82
C ASN A 77 8.86 20.50 -10.78
N ASN A 78 8.98 21.79 -11.03
CA ASN A 78 8.45 22.85 -10.16
C ASN A 78 7.01 23.29 -10.52
N LEU A 79 6.37 22.69 -11.54
CA LEU A 79 5.01 23.08 -11.95
C LEU A 79 3.92 22.69 -10.93
N GLY A 80 4.21 21.80 -9.98
CA GLY A 80 3.21 21.25 -9.05
C GLY A 80 2.17 20.35 -9.73
N LEU A 81 2.46 19.80 -10.90
CA LEU A 81 1.66 18.80 -11.60
C LEU A 81 2.11 17.39 -11.22
N ASP A 82 1.24 16.40 -11.45
CA ASP A 82 1.57 14.96 -11.25
C ASP A 82 2.47 14.42 -12.37
N VAL A 83 3.62 15.06 -12.54
CA VAL A 83 4.65 14.68 -13.51
C VAL A 83 6.04 14.76 -12.89
N LYS A 84 6.95 13.96 -13.41
CA LYS A 84 8.37 13.99 -13.06
C LYS A 84 9.21 14.02 -14.33
N ALA A 85 10.10 14.99 -14.43
CA ALA A 85 11.11 15.08 -15.48
C ALA A 85 12.47 14.64 -14.98
N SER A 86 13.16 13.80 -15.76
CA SER A 86 14.50 13.26 -15.51
C SER A 86 15.27 13.15 -16.82
N PHE A 87 16.57 12.84 -16.74
CA PHE A 87 17.35 12.54 -17.93
C PHE A 87 17.43 11.03 -18.16
N LEU A 88 17.43 10.67 -19.43
CA LEU A 88 17.74 9.35 -19.96
C LEU A 88 18.94 9.50 -20.92
N ASN A 89 19.94 8.63 -20.79
CA ASN A 89 20.98 8.46 -21.78
C ASN A 89 20.65 7.22 -22.61
N ASP A 90 20.45 7.37 -23.92
CA ASP A 90 20.10 6.28 -24.84
C ASP A 90 21.30 5.65 -25.53
N GLY A 91 22.53 6.17 -25.28
CA GLY A 91 23.77 5.65 -25.84
C GLY A 91 24.08 6.13 -27.26
N ASP A 92 23.34 7.10 -27.79
CA ASP A 92 23.72 7.73 -29.09
C ASP A 92 25.07 8.46 -28.97
N ASP A 93 25.94 8.31 -29.95
CA ASP A 93 27.31 8.86 -29.93
C ASP A 93 27.35 10.38 -29.99
N THR A 94 26.29 11.05 -30.46
CA THR A 94 26.24 12.50 -30.71
C THR A 94 25.24 13.24 -29.88
N VAL A 95 24.06 12.65 -29.60
CA VAL A 95 22.95 13.27 -28.93
C VAL A 95 22.32 12.30 -27.87
N PRO A 96 23.15 11.81 -26.93
CA PRO A 96 22.73 10.73 -26.02
C PRO A 96 21.72 11.14 -24.96
N VAL A 97 21.56 12.44 -24.71
CA VAL A 97 20.75 12.91 -23.58
C VAL A 97 19.34 13.24 -24.04
N ARG A 98 18.37 12.60 -23.43
CA ARG A 98 16.94 12.87 -23.62
C ARG A 98 16.28 13.31 -22.31
N LEU A 99 15.31 14.18 -22.42
CA LEU A 99 14.42 14.47 -21.30
C LEU A 99 13.31 13.42 -21.26
N LEU A 100 13.24 12.68 -20.16
CA LEU A 100 12.17 11.70 -19.89
C LEU A 100 11.17 12.34 -18.92
N ILE A 101 9.91 12.37 -19.33
CA ILE A 101 8.79 12.80 -18.52
C ILE A 101 7.92 11.59 -18.21
N SER A 102 7.68 11.35 -16.92
CA SER A 102 6.80 10.30 -16.43
C SER A 102 5.61 10.92 -15.69
N GLY A 103 4.41 10.43 -15.96
CA GLY A 103 3.26 10.73 -15.12
C GLY A 103 3.40 10.03 -13.75
N ASN A 104 2.97 10.68 -12.69
CA ASN A 104 2.96 10.09 -11.34
C ASN A 104 1.71 9.22 -11.11
N LEU A 105 0.69 9.37 -11.95
CA LEU A 105 -0.57 8.67 -11.87
C LEU A 105 -0.72 7.69 -13.01
N THR A 106 -1.19 6.48 -12.71
CA THR A 106 -1.60 5.50 -13.70
C THR A 106 -3.05 5.75 -14.13
N GLY A 107 -3.46 5.11 -15.23
CA GLY A 107 -4.83 5.17 -15.72
C GLY A 107 -5.10 6.36 -16.65
N ALA A 108 -6.12 6.23 -17.47
CA ALA A 108 -6.45 7.21 -18.50
C ALA A 108 -6.69 8.64 -17.95
N THR A 109 -7.19 8.76 -16.72
CA THR A 109 -7.40 10.04 -16.04
C THR A 109 -6.11 10.73 -15.62
N GLY A 110 -4.99 9.99 -15.51
CA GLY A 110 -3.66 10.51 -15.21
C GLY A 110 -2.81 10.78 -16.46
N ALA A 111 -3.41 10.74 -17.66
CA ALA A 111 -2.68 10.94 -18.91
C ALA A 111 -1.94 12.28 -18.94
N VAL A 112 -0.67 12.23 -19.39
CA VAL A 112 0.17 13.43 -19.56
C VAL A 112 0.32 13.70 -21.05
N THR A 113 0.22 14.98 -21.42
CA THR A 113 0.55 15.47 -22.77
C THR A 113 1.47 16.66 -22.69
N MET A 114 2.34 16.78 -23.68
CA MET A 114 3.27 17.89 -23.82
C MET A 114 3.18 18.50 -25.21
N SER A 115 3.31 19.82 -25.30
CA SER A 115 3.45 20.52 -26.56
C SER A 115 4.44 21.66 -26.39
N TYR A 116 5.25 21.86 -27.41
CA TYR A 116 6.17 22.99 -27.52
C TYR A 116 5.67 23.97 -28.60
N SER A 117 5.79 25.27 -28.32
CA SER A 117 5.57 26.33 -29.29
C SER A 117 6.70 27.34 -29.19
N LYS A 118 7.40 27.57 -30.28
CA LYS A 118 8.49 28.54 -30.36
C LYS A 118 7.99 29.98 -30.44
N ASP A 119 8.77 30.87 -29.87
CA ASP A 119 8.53 32.33 -29.92
C ASP A 119 9.40 33.05 -30.97
N SER A 120 10.39 32.36 -31.58
CA SER A 120 11.40 32.95 -32.48
C SER A 120 11.56 32.19 -33.78
N ILE A 121 12.15 32.85 -34.76
CA ILE A 121 12.48 32.32 -36.12
C ILE A 121 13.97 31.92 -36.26
N TYR A 122 14.74 31.97 -35.16
CA TYR A 122 16.17 31.61 -35.20
C TYR A 122 16.37 30.10 -35.06
N PRO A 123 17.30 29.47 -35.84
CA PRO A 123 17.54 28.05 -35.78
C PRO A 123 18.45 27.71 -34.58
N VAL A 124 17.90 27.31 -33.49
CA VAL A 124 18.53 26.58 -32.40
C VAL A 124 17.82 25.21 -32.29
N ASP A 125 18.33 24.29 -31.50
CA ASP A 125 17.75 22.95 -31.38
C ASP A 125 16.31 23.01 -30.86
N GLU A 126 15.35 22.69 -31.71
CA GLU A 126 13.94 22.62 -31.38
C GLU A 126 13.68 21.35 -30.54
N ILE A 127 13.10 21.53 -29.36
CA ILE A 127 12.68 20.38 -28.57
C ILE A 127 11.35 19.83 -29.09
N SER A 128 11.32 18.53 -29.28
CA SER A 128 10.11 17.78 -29.62
C SER A 128 9.86 16.65 -28.63
N PHE A 129 8.61 16.23 -28.51
CA PHE A 129 8.18 15.24 -27.53
C PHE A 129 7.46 14.07 -28.22
N THR A 130 7.83 12.86 -27.83
CA THR A 130 7.21 11.62 -28.33
C THR A 130 6.72 10.80 -27.15
N THR A 131 5.46 10.38 -27.18
CA THR A 131 4.90 9.47 -26.17
C THR A 131 5.39 8.05 -26.46
N THR A 132 6.11 7.46 -25.50
CA THR A 132 6.62 6.08 -25.59
C THR A 132 5.71 5.11 -24.83
N GLN A 133 4.93 5.59 -23.87
CA GLN A 133 3.93 4.83 -23.15
C GLN A 133 2.71 5.70 -22.86
N GLU A 134 1.54 5.21 -23.22
CA GLU A 134 0.28 5.86 -22.87
C GLU A 134 -0.23 5.44 -21.50
N ALA A 135 -0.88 6.37 -20.80
CA ALA A 135 -1.62 6.04 -19.60
C ALA A 135 -2.86 5.19 -19.97
N LYS A 136 -3.00 4.05 -19.34
CA LYS A 136 -4.13 3.12 -19.54
C LYS A 136 -4.65 2.63 -18.21
N ASN A 137 -5.96 2.38 -18.13
CA ASN A 137 -6.56 1.72 -16.99
C ASN A 137 -6.15 0.24 -16.94
N ALA A 138 -6.09 -0.32 -15.74
CA ALA A 138 -6.13 -1.76 -15.57
C ALA A 138 -7.47 -2.31 -16.10
N SER A 139 -7.42 -3.42 -16.80
CA SER A 139 -8.59 -4.20 -17.23
C SER A 139 -8.46 -5.60 -16.68
N PHE A 140 -9.46 -6.04 -15.95
CA PHE A 140 -9.53 -7.38 -15.37
C PHE A 140 -10.98 -7.81 -15.17
N SER A 141 -11.20 -9.09 -14.92
CA SER A 141 -12.52 -9.60 -14.57
C SER A 141 -12.48 -10.46 -13.30
N ILE A 142 -13.57 -10.43 -12.54
CA ILE A 142 -13.82 -11.31 -11.40
C ILE A 142 -15.13 -12.04 -11.67
N ASP A 143 -15.08 -13.38 -11.65
CA ASP A 143 -16.19 -14.26 -11.96
C ASP A 143 -16.89 -13.91 -13.30
N GLY A 144 -16.08 -13.47 -14.29
CA GLY A 144 -16.56 -13.07 -15.60
C GLY A 144 -17.11 -11.64 -15.69
N VAL A 145 -17.16 -10.89 -14.59
CA VAL A 145 -17.57 -9.48 -14.58
C VAL A 145 -16.38 -8.60 -14.89
N SER A 146 -16.41 -7.88 -16.02
CA SER A 146 -15.32 -6.98 -16.44
C SER A 146 -15.28 -5.71 -15.59
N ILE A 147 -14.07 -5.34 -15.18
CA ILE A 147 -13.76 -4.21 -14.29
C ILE A 147 -12.62 -3.40 -14.90
N SER A 148 -12.76 -2.08 -14.88
CA SER A 148 -11.69 -1.15 -15.29
C SER A 148 -11.37 -0.18 -14.16
N LYS A 149 -10.09 -0.05 -13.80
CA LYS A 149 -9.61 0.81 -12.72
C LYS A 149 -8.37 1.60 -13.16
N SER A 150 -8.27 2.84 -12.70
CA SER A 150 -7.10 3.68 -13.00
C SER A 150 -5.85 3.30 -12.19
N SER A 151 -5.97 2.43 -11.21
CA SER A 151 -4.88 1.96 -10.33
C SER A 151 -4.75 0.44 -10.38
N ASN A 152 -3.54 -0.06 -10.17
CA ASN A 152 -3.28 -1.49 -9.97
C ASN A 152 -3.60 -1.95 -8.53
N THR A 153 -3.85 -1.02 -7.60
CA THR A 153 -4.33 -1.34 -6.25
C THR A 153 -5.82 -1.02 -6.17
N VAL A 154 -6.64 -2.02 -5.92
CA VAL A 154 -8.09 -1.98 -5.99
C VAL A 154 -8.67 -2.54 -4.69
N SER A 155 -9.45 -1.74 -3.96
CA SER A 155 -9.99 -2.12 -2.64
C SER A 155 -11.51 -2.10 -2.55
N ASP A 156 -12.21 -1.88 -3.66
CA ASP A 156 -13.64 -1.66 -3.72
C ASP A 156 -14.40 -2.72 -4.56
N VAL A 157 -13.75 -3.81 -4.92
CA VAL A 157 -14.35 -4.86 -5.77
C VAL A 157 -14.74 -6.08 -4.96
N ILE A 158 -13.91 -6.51 -4.03
CA ILE A 158 -14.25 -7.58 -3.07
C ILE A 158 -14.32 -6.96 -1.69
N SER A 159 -15.45 -7.09 -1.02
CA SER A 159 -15.64 -6.52 0.32
C SER A 159 -14.57 -7.02 1.31
N GLY A 160 -13.89 -6.09 1.96
CA GLY A 160 -12.85 -6.39 2.95
C GLY A 160 -11.54 -6.92 2.36
N ALA A 161 -11.35 -6.91 1.03
CA ALA A 161 -10.11 -7.31 0.38
C ALA A 161 -9.56 -6.20 -0.53
N ALA A 162 -8.27 -5.94 -0.46
CA ALA A 162 -7.55 -5.09 -1.40
C ALA A 162 -6.67 -5.96 -2.31
N LEU A 163 -6.87 -5.80 -3.61
CA LEU A 163 -6.17 -6.51 -4.66
C LEU A 163 -5.07 -5.60 -5.21
N LYS A 164 -3.82 -6.08 -5.23
CA LYS A 164 -2.72 -5.43 -5.92
C LYS A 164 -2.35 -6.27 -7.13
N LEU A 165 -2.77 -5.84 -8.30
CA LEU A 165 -2.49 -6.49 -9.57
C LEU A 165 -0.99 -6.38 -9.89
N GLN A 166 -0.34 -7.50 -10.22
CA GLN A 166 1.10 -7.59 -10.44
C GLN A 166 1.47 -7.88 -11.89
N SER A 167 0.66 -8.70 -12.57
CA SER A 167 0.88 -9.05 -13.97
C SER A 167 -0.43 -9.44 -14.65
N ALA A 168 -0.45 -9.39 -15.96
CA ALA A 168 -1.50 -10.04 -16.75
C ALA A 168 -1.46 -11.55 -16.55
N GLY A 169 -2.63 -12.19 -16.56
CA GLY A 169 -2.77 -13.63 -16.33
C GLY A 169 -4.08 -13.98 -15.64
N SER A 170 -4.25 -15.25 -15.29
CA SER A 170 -5.43 -15.74 -14.60
C SER A 170 -5.05 -16.48 -13.32
N GLY A 171 -5.94 -16.46 -12.35
CA GLY A 171 -5.77 -17.15 -11.08
C GLY A 171 -7.07 -17.28 -10.31
N THR A 172 -7.03 -18.01 -9.22
CA THR A 172 -8.15 -18.15 -8.29
C THR A 172 -7.80 -17.48 -6.98
N ILE A 173 -8.66 -16.60 -6.51
CA ILE A 173 -8.60 -15.98 -5.19
C ILE A 173 -9.45 -16.83 -4.25
N SER A 174 -8.85 -17.37 -3.18
CA SER A 174 -9.58 -18.08 -2.13
C SER A 174 -9.42 -17.34 -0.82
N LEU A 175 -10.52 -16.86 -0.27
CA LEU A 175 -10.60 -16.20 1.03
C LEU A 175 -11.21 -17.17 2.02
N SER A 176 -10.53 -17.44 3.11
CA SER A 176 -11.00 -18.30 4.19
C SER A 176 -10.66 -17.70 5.55
N THR A 177 -11.41 -18.07 6.56
CA THR A 177 -11.08 -17.71 7.94
C THR A 177 -9.80 -18.44 8.36
N ASP A 178 -8.82 -17.70 8.86
CA ASP A 178 -7.61 -18.28 9.43
C ASP A 178 -7.87 -18.78 10.85
N THR A 179 -8.34 -20.02 10.93
CA THR A 179 -8.60 -20.69 12.21
C THR A 179 -7.32 -20.93 13.01
N ASN A 180 -6.17 -21.11 12.35
CA ASN A 180 -4.89 -21.30 13.04
C ASN A 180 -4.45 -20.01 13.75
N ALA A 181 -4.55 -18.86 13.09
CA ALA A 181 -4.25 -17.59 13.72
C ALA A 181 -5.19 -17.29 14.91
N ILE A 182 -6.48 -17.66 14.80
CA ILE A 182 -7.43 -17.55 15.91
C ILE A 182 -7.01 -18.45 17.06
N THR A 183 -6.70 -19.74 16.78
CA THR A 183 -6.28 -20.69 17.80
C THR A 183 -4.99 -20.24 18.50
N THR A 184 -4.01 -19.76 17.73
CA THR A 184 -2.77 -19.20 18.31
C THR A 184 -3.06 -18.05 19.27
N LYS A 185 -3.88 -17.06 18.85
CA LYS A 185 -4.24 -15.92 19.71
C LYS A 185 -4.97 -16.35 20.98
N VAL A 186 -5.80 -17.40 20.91
CA VAL A 186 -6.46 -17.95 22.09
C VAL A 186 -5.46 -18.63 22.99
N SER A 187 -4.51 -19.41 22.44
CA SER A 187 -3.44 -20.04 23.21
C SER A 187 -2.56 -18.98 23.89
N ASP A 188 -2.09 -18.00 23.15
CA ASP A 188 -1.27 -16.90 23.70
C ASP A 188 -1.98 -16.21 24.87
N PHE A 189 -3.27 -15.93 24.74
CA PHE A 189 -4.07 -15.35 25.82
C PHE A 189 -4.13 -16.27 27.05
N VAL A 190 -4.29 -17.58 26.86
CA VAL A 190 -4.32 -18.54 27.98
C VAL A 190 -2.95 -18.63 28.66
N ASP A 191 -1.88 -18.64 27.87
CA ASP A 191 -0.51 -18.72 28.39
C ASP A 191 -0.16 -17.47 29.20
N GLU A 192 -0.45 -16.26 28.68
CA GLU A 192 -0.25 -15.00 29.39
C GLU A 192 -1.10 -14.92 30.68
N TYR A 193 -2.35 -15.39 30.65
CA TYR A 193 -3.18 -15.46 31.84
C TYR A 193 -2.57 -16.39 32.90
N ASN A 194 -2.11 -17.56 32.49
CA ASN A 194 -1.50 -18.55 33.40
C ASN A 194 -0.21 -17.98 34.01
N GLU A 195 0.62 -17.30 33.24
CA GLU A 195 1.85 -16.65 33.72
C GLU A 195 1.55 -15.61 34.79
N ILE A 196 0.59 -14.71 34.54
CA ILE A 196 0.18 -13.69 35.51
C ILE A 196 -0.43 -14.35 36.74
N SER A 197 -1.29 -15.36 36.59
CA SER A 197 -1.94 -16.09 37.70
C SER A 197 -0.91 -16.78 38.59
N LEU A 198 0.07 -17.46 37.97
CA LEU A 198 1.17 -18.10 38.66
C LEU A 198 2.02 -17.07 39.44
N PHE A 199 2.44 -16.01 38.78
CA PHE A 199 3.21 -14.92 39.39
C PHE A 199 2.49 -14.34 40.63
N LEU A 200 1.19 -14.03 40.52
CA LEU A 200 0.41 -13.51 41.62
C LEU A 200 0.31 -14.53 42.76
N SER A 201 0.13 -15.81 42.43
CA SER A 201 0.06 -16.89 43.41
C SER A 201 1.36 -17.05 44.19
N GLU A 202 2.52 -17.01 43.49
CA GLU A 202 3.85 -17.08 44.14
C GLU A 202 4.11 -15.86 45.03
N GLN A 203 3.73 -14.65 44.61
CA GLN A 203 3.92 -13.44 45.41
C GLN A 203 3.03 -13.42 46.65
N LEU A 204 1.87 -14.09 46.65
CA LEU A 204 0.93 -14.17 47.74
C LEU A 204 1.06 -15.46 48.58
N ALA A 205 1.93 -16.38 48.17
CA ALA A 205 2.08 -17.66 48.82
C ALA A 205 2.65 -17.55 50.23
N LEU A 206 2.26 -18.49 51.08
CA LEU A 206 2.92 -18.83 52.33
C LEU A 206 3.43 -20.27 52.20
N ASP A 207 4.72 -20.45 52.25
CA ASP A 207 5.31 -21.79 52.35
C ASP A 207 5.10 -22.29 53.83
N SER A 208 4.29 -23.29 53.95
CA SER A 208 3.96 -23.86 55.29
C SER A 208 5.08 -24.72 55.89
N GLU A 209 6.11 -25.09 55.12
CA GLU A 209 7.22 -25.89 55.61
C GLU A 209 8.42 -25.02 56.06
N THR A 210 8.66 -23.92 55.30
CA THR A 210 9.80 -23.02 55.56
C THR A 210 9.38 -21.74 56.32
N GLU A 211 8.08 -21.49 56.47
CA GLU A 211 7.50 -20.24 56.97
C GLU A 211 7.89 -18.99 56.11
N GLU A 212 8.45 -19.22 54.93
CA GLU A 212 8.76 -18.14 53.99
C GLU A 212 7.48 -17.62 53.32
N THR A 213 7.39 -16.29 53.22
CA THR A 213 6.23 -15.64 52.58
C THR A 213 6.65 -14.96 51.27
N GLY A 214 5.77 -15.01 50.26
CA GLY A 214 5.89 -14.18 49.10
C GLY A 214 5.97 -12.69 49.45
N VAL A 215 6.63 -11.90 48.65
CA VAL A 215 6.91 -10.46 48.91
C VAL A 215 5.63 -9.66 49.12
N LEU A 216 4.53 -10.10 48.52
CA LEU A 216 3.22 -9.43 48.59
C LEU A 216 2.23 -10.18 49.50
N PHE A 217 2.70 -11.11 50.34
CA PHE A 217 1.87 -11.84 51.24
C PHE A 217 1.03 -10.89 52.13
N GLY A 218 -0.28 -11.14 52.21
CA GLY A 218 -1.21 -10.30 52.97
C GLY A 218 -1.57 -8.96 52.27
N ASN A 219 -1.06 -8.68 51.08
CA ASN A 219 -1.43 -7.45 50.36
C ASN A 219 -2.84 -7.58 49.77
N PHE A 220 -3.78 -6.90 50.40
CA PHE A 220 -5.20 -6.96 50.03
C PHE A 220 -5.48 -6.45 48.61
N ALA A 221 -4.74 -5.44 48.13
CA ALA A 221 -4.90 -4.92 46.75
C ALA A 221 -4.55 -5.96 45.70
N VAL A 222 -3.48 -6.74 45.91
CA VAL A 222 -3.04 -7.81 45.00
C VAL A 222 -3.99 -9.01 45.05
N GLN A 223 -4.51 -9.36 46.24
CA GLN A 223 -5.55 -10.40 46.36
C GLN A 223 -6.83 -10.00 45.62
N ASN A 224 -7.22 -8.73 45.68
CA ASN A 224 -8.38 -8.23 44.95
C ASN A 224 -8.11 -8.26 43.42
N LEU A 225 -6.90 -7.92 42.98
CA LEU A 225 -6.51 -8.04 41.56
C LEU A 225 -6.60 -9.48 41.07
N GLN A 226 -6.12 -10.45 41.85
CA GLN A 226 -6.22 -11.89 41.51
C GLN A 226 -7.69 -12.32 41.38
N GLN A 227 -8.57 -11.83 42.31
CA GLN A 227 -9.99 -12.12 42.24
C GLN A 227 -10.66 -11.50 40.98
N ILE A 228 -10.29 -10.27 40.63
CA ILE A 228 -10.79 -9.60 39.42
C ILE A 228 -10.35 -10.40 38.19
N LEU A 229 -9.09 -10.84 38.13
CA LEU A 229 -8.55 -11.61 37.00
C LEU A 229 -9.33 -12.93 36.82
N ARG A 230 -9.55 -13.69 37.90
CA ARG A 230 -10.35 -14.93 37.88
C ARG A 230 -11.82 -14.67 37.47
N SER A 231 -12.43 -13.61 37.97
CA SER A 231 -13.80 -13.28 37.61
C SER A 231 -13.94 -12.86 36.14
N SER A 232 -12.90 -12.23 35.55
CA SER A 232 -12.89 -11.82 34.14
C SER A 232 -12.97 -13.02 33.21
N ILE A 233 -12.36 -14.16 33.54
CA ILE A 233 -12.44 -15.39 32.78
C ILE A 233 -13.79 -16.11 32.97
N SER A 234 -14.35 -16.06 34.16
CA SER A 234 -15.56 -16.81 34.50
C SER A 234 -16.85 -16.09 34.14
N ASN A 235 -16.81 -14.77 34.03
CA ASN A 235 -17.99 -13.95 33.77
C ASN A 235 -18.42 -14.00 32.29
N LYS A 236 -19.68 -13.63 32.09
CA LYS A 236 -20.23 -13.44 30.75
C LYS A 236 -19.46 -12.33 30.01
N VAL A 237 -19.01 -12.61 28.80
CA VAL A 237 -18.38 -11.61 27.92
C VAL A 237 -19.44 -10.63 27.44
N THR A 238 -19.22 -9.34 27.72
CA THR A 238 -20.15 -8.27 27.33
C THR A 238 -19.88 -7.77 25.93
N GLY A 239 -20.93 -7.31 25.24
CA GLY A 239 -20.80 -6.73 23.88
C GLY A 239 -20.78 -7.73 22.73
N ILE A 240 -20.92 -9.04 23.01
CA ILE A 240 -21.09 -10.06 21.98
C ILE A 240 -22.56 -10.51 21.87
N THR A 241 -22.97 -10.80 20.63
CA THR A 241 -24.29 -11.39 20.33
C THR A 241 -24.05 -12.77 19.75
N GLY A 242 -24.69 -13.80 20.28
CA GLY A 242 -24.54 -15.18 19.84
C GLY A 242 -24.75 -16.18 20.96
N ASP A 243 -24.63 -17.47 20.65
CA ASP A 243 -24.90 -18.57 21.61
C ASP A 243 -23.74 -18.79 22.59
N TYR A 244 -22.52 -18.37 22.22
CA TYR A 244 -21.32 -18.51 23.03
C TYR A 244 -21.00 -17.17 23.71
N THR A 245 -21.34 -17.07 24.98
CA THR A 245 -21.15 -15.84 25.77
C THR A 245 -20.23 -16.02 26.98
N TYR A 246 -19.79 -17.26 27.25
CA TYR A 246 -18.83 -17.60 28.29
C TYR A 246 -17.63 -18.31 27.68
N LEU A 247 -16.44 -18.05 28.18
CA LEU A 247 -15.20 -18.72 27.73
C LEU A 247 -15.25 -20.23 27.97
N SER A 248 -15.93 -20.69 29.02
CA SER A 248 -16.16 -22.09 29.30
C SER A 248 -16.91 -22.85 28.21
N GLN A 249 -17.77 -22.19 27.46
CA GLN A 249 -18.51 -22.79 26.35
C GLN A 249 -17.63 -23.11 25.12
N ILE A 250 -16.46 -22.51 25.03
CA ILE A 250 -15.44 -22.80 24.02
C ILE A 250 -14.25 -23.59 24.57
N GLY A 251 -14.36 -24.11 25.80
CA GLY A 251 -13.38 -24.98 26.41
C GLY A 251 -12.31 -24.31 27.26
N ILE A 252 -12.38 -22.98 27.46
CA ILE A 252 -11.44 -22.28 28.36
C ILE A 252 -12.07 -22.28 29.76
N THR A 253 -11.46 -23.04 30.66
CA THR A 253 -11.92 -23.20 32.04
C THR A 253 -10.78 -22.98 33.00
N THR A 254 -11.06 -22.48 34.21
CA THR A 254 -10.09 -22.36 35.31
C THR A 254 -10.09 -23.62 36.16
N LYS A 255 -8.90 -24.03 36.60
CA LYS A 255 -8.78 -25.06 37.67
C LYS A 255 -9.08 -24.49 39.03
N PRO A 256 -9.29 -25.35 40.09
CA PRO A 256 -9.56 -24.90 41.43
C PRO A 256 -8.45 -24.05 42.08
N ASP A 257 -7.22 -24.22 41.63
CA ASP A 257 -6.02 -23.50 42.05
C ASP A 257 -5.76 -22.18 41.22
N GLY A 258 -6.52 -21.95 40.17
CA GLY A 258 -6.49 -20.71 39.39
C GLY A 258 -6.09 -20.87 37.95
#